data_53b2ac8936e5153d4d50bebef375f281
#
_entry.id   53b2ac8936e5153d4d50bebef375f281
#
_cell.length_a   1.000
_cell.length_b   1.000
_cell.length_c   1.000
_cell.angle_alpha   90.00
_cell.angle_beta   90.00
_cell.angle_gamma   90.00
#
_symmetry.space_group_name_H-M   'P 1'
#
loop_
_entity.id
_entity.type
_entity.pdbx_description
1 polymer ?
#
loop_
_entity_poly.entity_id
_entity_poly.type
_entity_poly.pdbx_seq_one_letter_code
_entity_poly.pdbx_strand_id
1 'polypeptide(L)'
;MGHPMIQLDNLDLKIMLGKLVLNVLYIKSGFFYHSMPEHRHSNGSYELHYIPSGHGRLVAEGREFPLSPGSLYMTGPGVKHEQITDPSDPMFEYCIFFEALPSGRHHHERLHGRSGDDSEDVCEIARLFLNTPFWIGQDNQQLQLVFEKLAWEINARAIGYRRCITILLEQTVFGLVRNYTNNRPTLQTEPLKTLDDKRMVLIENNLLYNYKHITIKTLAGQLGLSIRQTERAVRKQYGMSLRDKLQEARLQEAARLLDATLLTIGAIAEQVGYHTPESFTSHFKKWHGVTPSAYRARLARTNPVSPAEENR
;
A
#
# COMPACT_ATOMS: atom_id res chain seq x y z
N MET A 1 -9.20 -19.77 -0.54
CA MET A 1 -9.27 -19.06 0.77
C MET A 1 -8.90 -17.61 0.49
N GLY A 2 -9.67 -16.64 1.01
CA GLY A 2 -9.36 -15.22 0.77
C GLY A 2 -8.08 -14.79 1.49
N HIS A 3 -7.32 -13.89 0.88
CA HIS A 3 -6.12 -13.32 1.49
C HIS A 3 -6.49 -12.47 2.72
N PRO A 4 -5.79 -12.62 3.86
CA PRO A 4 -6.11 -11.87 5.07
C PRO A 4 -5.75 -10.38 4.90
N MET A 5 -6.70 -9.51 5.24
CA MET A 5 -6.44 -8.06 5.30
C MET A 5 -5.68 -7.74 6.59
N ILE A 6 -4.65 -6.93 6.47
CA ILE A 6 -3.86 -6.44 7.59
C ILE A 6 -3.59 -4.95 7.45
N GLN A 7 -3.48 -4.31 8.60
CA GLN A 7 -2.96 -2.94 8.72
C GLN A 7 -2.19 -2.85 10.03
N LEU A 8 -0.92 -2.54 9.93
CA LEU A 8 -0.02 -2.42 11.06
C LEU A 8 0.83 -1.17 10.88
N ASP A 9 0.52 -0.13 11.64
CA ASP A 9 1.18 1.16 11.63
C ASP A 9 1.86 1.43 12.98
N ASN A 10 2.78 2.37 13.01
CA ASN A 10 3.42 2.89 14.24
C ASN A 10 4.10 1.83 15.11
N LEU A 11 4.65 0.81 14.48
CA LEU A 11 5.46 -0.18 15.17
C LEU A 11 6.91 0.32 15.26
N ASP A 12 7.48 0.23 16.45
CA ASP A 12 8.93 0.30 16.60
C ASP A 12 9.52 -1.08 16.24
N LEU A 13 9.43 -1.42 14.94
CA LEU A 13 10.01 -2.63 14.35
C LEU A 13 11.20 -2.24 13.49
N LYS A 14 12.35 -2.81 13.81
CA LYS A 14 13.59 -2.61 13.08
C LYS A 14 14.18 -3.94 12.66
N ILE A 15 14.60 -4.01 11.41
CA ILE A 15 15.36 -5.12 10.85
C ILE A 15 16.82 -4.68 10.84
N MET A 16 17.70 -5.53 11.38
CA MET A 16 19.13 -5.30 11.44
C MET A 16 19.83 -6.20 10.43
N LEU A 17 20.45 -5.63 9.40
CA LEU A 17 21.23 -6.35 8.38
C LEU A 17 22.67 -5.82 8.40
N GLY A 18 23.49 -6.37 9.26
CA GLY A 18 24.80 -5.83 9.52
C GLY A 18 24.69 -4.37 10.04
N LYS A 19 25.28 -3.44 9.28
CA LYS A 19 25.22 -2.01 9.60
C LYS A 19 23.97 -1.31 9.09
N LEU A 20 23.15 -1.95 8.26
CA LEU A 20 21.91 -1.40 7.77
C LEU A 20 20.79 -1.63 8.78
N VAL A 21 20.09 -0.58 9.11
CA VAL A 21 18.88 -0.63 9.93
C VAL A 21 17.71 -0.23 9.05
N LEU A 22 16.76 -1.13 8.85
CA LEU A 22 15.49 -0.84 8.19
C LEU A 22 14.42 -0.66 9.26
N ASN A 23 13.91 0.55 9.38
CA ASN A 23 12.77 0.87 10.22
C ASN A 23 11.48 0.59 9.44
N VAL A 24 10.62 -0.27 9.96
CA VAL A 24 9.34 -0.61 9.32
C VAL A 24 8.32 0.44 9.68
N LEU A 25 7.85 1.19 8.71
CA LEU A 25 6.86 2.26 8.92
C LEU A 25 5.44 1.74 8.89
N TYR A 26 5.12 0.83 7.96
CA TYR A 26 3.86 0.10 7.92
C TYR A 26 3.95 -1.23 7.19
N ILE A 27 2.98 -2.09 7.50
CA ILE A 27 2.69 -3.33 6.77
C ILE A 27 1.19 -3.34 6.51
N LYS A 28 0.79 -3.49 5.26
CA LYS A 28 -0.62 -3.47 4.85
C LYS A 28 -0.91 -4.58 3.88
N SER A 29 -2.16 -5.02 3.86
CA SER A 29 -2.69 -5.81 2.75
C SER A 29 -4.17 -5.52 2.54
N GLY A 30 -4.61 -5.63 1.31
CA GLY A 30 -5.99 -5.41 0.95
C GLY A 30 -6.20 -5.41 -0.57
N PHE A 31 -7.47 -5.34 -0.96
CA PHE A 31 -7.78 -5.13 -2.36
C PHE A 31 -7.49 -3.70 -2.79
N PHE A 32 -6.84 -3.58 -3.92
CA PHE A 32 -6.48 -2.33 -4.55
C PHE A 32 -7.48 -2.02 -5.66
N TYR A 33 -8.52 -1.26 -5.31
CA TYR A 33 -9.60 -0.93 -6.25
C TYR A 33 -9.36 0.35 -7.06
N HIS A 34 -8.32 1.12 -6.71
CA HIS A 34 -8.06 2.44 -7.27
C HIS A 34 -6.60 2.58 -7.65
N SER A 35 -6.36 3.28 -8.75
CA SER A 35 -5.00 3.62 -9.14
C SER A 35 -4.36 4.55 -8.11
N MET A 36 -3.14 4.23 -7.69
CA MET A 36 -2.29 5.15 -6.94
C MET A 36 -1.61 6.06 -7.96
N PRO A 37 -1.89 7.37 -7.96
CA PRO A 37 -1.32 8.29 -8.94
C PRO A 37 0.21 8.38 -8.82
N GLU A 38 0.87 8.86 -9.88
CA GLU A 38 2.31 9.03 -9.91
C GLU A 38 2.83 9.75 -8.66
N HIS A 39 3.71 9.10 -7.95
CA HIS A 39 4.40 9.63 -6.78
C HIS A 39 5.83 9.07 -6.70
N ARG A 40 6.57 9.50 -5.70
CA ARG A 40 7.94 9.04 -5.42
C ARG A 40 8.25 9.19 -3.94
N HIS A 41 9.13 8.36 -3.45
CA HIS A 41 9.59 8.38 -2.06
C HIS A 41 10.87 9.21 -1.90
N SER A 42 11.13 9.69 -0.68
CA SER A 42 12.33 10.45 -0.33
C SER A 42 13.55 9.54 -0.08
N ASN A 43 14.70 10.17 0.22
CA ASN A 43 15.94 9.44 0.48
C ASN A 43 15.80 8.48 1.67
N GLY A 44 16.14 7.22 1.44
CA GLY A 44 16.10 6.16 2.45
C GLY A 44 14.78 5.41 2.55
N SER A 45 13.74 5.81 1.80
CA SER A 45 12.44 5.14 1.85
C SER A 45 12.26 4.15 0.71
N TYR A 46 11.78 2.97 1.06
CA TYR A 46 11.56 1.84 0.15
C TYR A 46 10.18 1.24 0.38
N GLU A 47 9.46 0.97 -0.68
CA GLU A 47 8.16 0.31 -0.64
C GLU A 47 8.24 -1.00 -1.41
N LEU A 48 7.88 -2.09 -0.75
CA LEU A 48 7.85 -3.44 -1.29
C LEU A 48 6.40 -3.88 -1.48
N HIS A 49 6.09 -4.36 -2.68
CA HIS A 49 4.77 -4.82 -3.07
C HIS A 49 4.81 -6.25 -3.55
N TYR A 50 3.83 -7.05 -3.11
CA TYR A 50 3.59 -8.41 -3.57
C TYR A 50 2.12 -8.57 -3.96
N ILE A 51 1.86 -9.08 -5.16
CA ILE A 51 0.53 -9.26 -5.72
C ILE A 51 0.17 -10.76 -5.74
N PRO A 52 -0.59 -11.28 -4.76
CA PRO A 52 -0.99 -12.68 -4.75
C PRO A 52 -2.15 -13.00 -5.69
N SER A 53 -2.98 -12.01 -6.04
CA SER A 53 -4.13 -12.19 -6.94
C SER A 53 -4.54 -10.90 -7.62
N GLY A 54 -5.29 -11.01 -8.72
CA GLY A 54 -5.73 -9.89 -9.54
C GLY A 54 -4.66 -9.42 -10.53
N HIS A 55 -5.03 -8.45 -11.37
CA HIS A 55 -4.20 -7.92 -12.44
C HIS A 55 -4.15 -6.39 -12.43
N GLY A 56 -3.08 -5.85 -13.01
CA GLY A 56 -2.89 -4.42 -13.15
C GLY A 56 -1.60 -4.10 -13.90
N ARG A 57 -1.12 -2.88 -13.71
CA ARG A 57 0.18 -2.45 -14.25
C ARG A 57 0.85 -1.46 -13.30
N LEU A 58 2.17 -1.51 -13.27
CA LEU A 58 3.02 -0.53 -12.66
C LEU A 58 3.61 0.35 -13.77
N VAL A 59 3.48 1.66 -13.65
CA VAL A 59 4.23 2.61 -14.46
C VAL A 59 5.36 3.14 -13.59
N ALA A 60 6.59 2.88 -13.98
CA ALA A 60 7.77 3.35 -13.24
C ALA A 60 8.77 3.99 -14.21
N GLU A 61 9.20 5.23 -13.90
CA GLU A 61 10.12 6.01 -14.75
C GLU A 61 9.68 6.04 -16.23
N GLY A 62 8.36 6.19 -16.46
CA GLY A 62 7.77 6.25 -17.80
C GLY A 62 7.70 4.93 -18.56
N ARG A 63 7.95 3.79 -17.89
CA ARG A 63 7.80 2.44 -18.47
C ARG A 63 6.65 1.69 -17.79
N GLU A 64 5.91 0.94 -18.58
CA GLU A 64 4.82 0.10 -18.08
C GLU A 64 5.30 -1.33 -17.87
N PHE A 65 4.89 -1.91 -16.73
CA PHE A 65 5.15 -3.28 -16.35
C PHE A 65 3.82 -3.95 -15.99
N PRO A 66 3.45 -5.09 -16.60
CA PRO A 66 2.26 -5.81 -16.23
C PRO A 66 2.39 -6.39 -14.82
N LEU A 67 1.31 -6.31 -14.04
CA LEU A 67 1.20 -6.94 -12.74
C LEU A 67 0.21 -8.09 -12.81
N SER A 68 0.58 -9.22 -12.25
CA SER A 68 -0.19 -10.47 -12.22
C SER A 68 0.10 -11.23 -10.92
N PRO A 69 -0.66 -12.28 -10.59
CA PRO A 69 -0.35 -13.10 -9.42
C PRO A 69 1.11 -13.57 -9.39
N GLY A 70 1.77 -13.37 -8.25
CA GLY A 70 3.19 -13.61 -8.06
C GLY A 70 4.11 -12.44 -8.42
N SER A 71 3.58 -11.34 -8.95
CA SER A 71 4.38 -10.13 -9.17
C SER A 71 4.89 -9.57 -7.85
N LEU A 72 6.20 -9.30 -7.83
CA LEU A 72 6.93 -8.72 -6.71
C LEU A 72 7.72 -7.52 -7.23
N TYR A 73 7.62 -6.37 -6.58
CA TYR A 73 8.42 -5.21 -6.96
C TYR A 73 8.75 -4.33 -5.75
N MET A 74 9.80 -3.56 -5.89
CA MET A 74 10.24 -2.57 -4.92
C MET A 74 10.47 -1.23 -5.60
N THR A 75 9.95 -0.17 -4.99
CA THR A 75 10.21 1.22 -5.34
C THR A 75 10.94 1.89 -4.20
N GLY A 76 12.09 2.43 -4.49
CA GLY A 76 12.98 3.08 -3.52
C GLY A 76 13.11 4.59 -3.76
N PRO A 77 14.17 5.19 -3.22
CA PRO A 77 14.37 6.63 -3.23
C PRO A 77 14.34 7.22 -4.64
N GLY A 78 13.46 8.21 -4.83
CA GLY A 78 13.40 9.00 -6.07
C GLY A 78 12.68 8.34 -7.23
N VAL A 79 12.35 7.05 -7.17
CA VAL A 79 11.66 6.32 -8.24
C VAL A 79 10.23 6.84 -8.39
N LYS A 80 9.93 7.46 -9.53
CA LYS A 80 8.58 7.86 -9.88
C LYS A 80 7.78 6.65 -10.30
N HIS A 81 6.65 6.42 -9.68
CA HIS A 81 5.80 5.29 -10.01
C HIS A 81 4.32 5.58 -9.80
N GLU A 82 3.52 4.85 -10.56
CA GLU A 82 2.06 4.82 -10.50
C GLU A 82 1.61 3.36 -10.56
N GLN A 83 0.67 2.98 -9.72
CA GLN A 83 0.09 1.65 -9.72
C GLN A 83 -1.37 1.71 -10.18
N ILE A 84 -1.70 0.93 -11.20
CA ILE A 84 -3.00 0.94 -11.85
C ILE A 84 -3.58 -0.47 -11.76
N THR A 85 -4.72 -0.62 -11.10
CA THR A 85 -5.43 -1.89 -11.01
C THR A 85 -6.35 -2.09 -12.21
N ASP A 86 -6.61 -3.34 -12.58
CA ASP A 86 -7.69 -3.69 -13.50
C ASP A 86 -9.02 -3.64 -12.74
N PRO A 87 -9.97 -2.78 -13.14
CA PRO A 87 -11.25 -2.70 -12.45
C PRO A 87 -12.09 -3.99 -12.53
N SER A 88 -11.84 -4.84 -13.55
CA SER A 88 -12.54 -6.12 -13.75
C SER A 88 -11.93 -7.26 -12.94
N ASP A 89 -10.66 -7.12 -12.53
CA ASP A 89 -9.94 -8.10 -11.71
C ASP A 89 -9.01 -7.38 -10.73
N PRO A 90 -9.57 -6.74 -9.70
CA PRO A 90 -8.80 -5.91 -8.77
C PRO A 90 -7.69 -6.69 -8.06
N MET A 91 -6.51 -6.08 -8.00
CA MET A 91 -5.37 -6.69 -7.31
C MET A 91 -5.61 -6.77 -5.80
N PHE A 92 -5.27 -7.91 -5.20
CA PHE A 92 -4.94 -7.97 -3.79
C PHE A 92 -3.44 -7.69 -3.64
N GLU A 93 -3.06 -6.93 -2.64
CA GLU A 93 -1.69 -6.50 -2.46
C GLU A 93 -1.23 -6.66 -1.01
N TYR A 94 0.00 -7.09 -0.82
CA TYR A 94 0.77 -6.86 0.40
C TYR A 94 1.77 -5.74 0.14
N CYS A 95 1.80 -4.75 1.04
CA CYS A 95 2.71 -3.63 0.94
C CYS A 95 3.48 -3.44 2.26
N ILE A 96 4.80 -3.32 2.18
CA ILE A 96 5.68 -3.05 3.31
C ILE A 96 6.51 -1.80 3.01
N PHE A 97 6.45 -0.81 3.89
CA PHE A 97 7.22 0.41 3.76
C PHE A 97 8.35 0.47 4.78
N PHE A 98 9.57 0.65 4.28
CA PHE A 98 10.79 0.72 5.07
C PHE A 98 11.43 2.09 4.97
N GLU A 99 12.08 2.51 6.05
CA GLU A 99 13.01 3.65 6.09
C GLU A 99 14.41 3.12 6.43
N ALA A 100 15.35 3.24 5.51
CA ALA A 100 16.76 2.94 5.76
C ALA A 100 17.35 4.03 6.64
N LEU A 101 17.78 3.68 7.84
CA LEU A 101 18.39 4.60 8.78
C LEU A 101 19.92 4.54 8.64
N PRO A 102 20.61 5.70 8.59
CA PRO A 102 22.05 5.70 8.66
C PRO A 102 22.50 5.14 10.01
N SER A 103 23.44 4.20 10.02
CA SER A 103 24.03 3.68 11.25
C SER A 103 24.87 4.78 11.91
N GLY A 104 24.23 5.58 12.75
CA GLY A 104 24.91 6.57 13.59
C GLY A 104 25.64 5.91 14.76
N ARG A 105 26.82 6.43 15.13
CA ARG A 105 27.66 5.94 16.26
C ARG A 105 26.91 5.87 17.59
N HIS A 106 25.76 6.54 17.76
CA HIS A 106 24.98 6.60 19.00
C HIS A 106 23.90 5.54 19.14
N HIS A 107 23.64 4.70 18.12
CA HIS A 107 22.65 3.63 18.23
C HIS A 107 23.25 2.31 18.77
N HIS A 108 24.55 2.13 18.68
CA HIS A 108 25.24 0.95 19.22
C HIS A 108 25.24 0.86 20.75
N GLU A 109 25.16 1.99 21.46
CA GLU A 109 25.31 1.99 22.94
C GLU A 109 24.01 1.64 23.70
N ARG A 110 22.83 1.70 23.09
CA ARG A 110 21.56 1.39 23.79
C ARG A 110 20.99 0.00 23.49
N LEU A 111 21.57 -0.72 22.55
CA LEU A 111 21.17 -2.09 22.21
C LEU A 111 22.21 -3.11 22.70
N HIS A 112 22.74 -2.92 23.93
CA HIS A 112 23.60 -3.91 24.58
C HIS A 112 22.86 -5.24 24.71
N GLY A 113 23.14 -6.17 23.79
CA GLY A 113 22.66 -7.54 23.82
C GLY A 113 22.65 -8.32 22.51
N ARG A 114 22.67 -7.65 21.35
CA ARG A 114 22.82 -8.34 20.06
C ARG A 114 23.60 -7.47 19.07
N SER A 115 24.87 -7.83 18.83
CA SER A 115 25.51 -7.51 17.56
C SER A 115 24.61 -8.07 16.46
N GLY A 116 24.15 -7.22 15.51
CA GLY A 116 23.55 -7.72 14.29
C GLY A 116 24.54 -8.74 13.68
N ASP A 117 24.01 -9.74 13.03
CA ASP A 117 24.84 -10.69 12.30
C ASP A 117 25.62 -9.92 11.23
N ASP A 118 26.92 -9.70 11.48
CA ASP A 118 27.86 -9.06 10.57
C ASP A 118 28.49 -10.06 9.61
N SER A 119 27.85 -11.22 9.39
CA SER A 119 28.32 -12.19 8.41
C SER A 119 28.43 -11.54 7.03
N GLU A 120 29.37 -12.03 6.23
CA GLU A 120 29.60 -11.53 4.87
C GLU A 120 28.32 -11.56 4.02
N ASP A 121 27.53 -12.61 4.15
CA ASP A 121 26.26 -12.79 3.47
C ASP A 121 25.23 -11.70 3.82
N VAL A 122 25.10 -11.34 5.11
CA VAL A 122 24.18 -10.31 5.57
C VAL A 122 24.61 -8.92 5.09
N CYS A 123 25.92 -8.65 5.11
CA CYS A 123 26.48 -7.40 4.59
C CYS A 123 26.25 -7.27 3.09
N GLU A 124 26.37 -8.37 2.32
CA GLU A 124 26.11 -8.41 0.90
C GLU A 124 24.61 -8.16 0.58
N ILE A 125 23.70 -8.78 1.32
CA ILE A 125 22.25 -8.51 1.22
C ILE A 125 21.96 -7.02 1.44
N ALA A 126 22.51 -6.44 2.49
CA ALA A 126 22.33 -5.01 2.78
C ALA A 126 22.86 -4.11 1.65
N ARG A 127 24.03 -4.44 1.12
CA ARG A 127 24.65 -3.72 -0.01
C ARG A 127 23.80 -3.81 -1.28
N LEU A 128 23.32 -5.00 -1.62
CA LEU A 128 22.48 -5.24 -2.79
C LEU A 128 21.12 -4.53 -2.64
N PHE A 129 20.50 -4.58 -1.48
CA PHE A 129 19.26 -3.87 -1.19
C PHE A 129 19.40 -2.35 -1.42
N LEU A 130 20.42 -1.73 -0.85
CA LEU A 130 20.64 -0.29 -0.97
C LEU A 130 21.00 0.16 -2.39
N ASN A 131 21.68 -0.70 -3.16
CA ASN A 131 22.10 -0.40 -4.53
C ASN A 131 21.04 -0.70 -5.59
N THR A 132 19.86 -1.19 -5.19
CA THR A 132 18.77 -1.53 -6.10
C THR A 132 17.52 -0.71 -5.76
N PRO A 133 17.45 0.58 -6.14
CA PRO A 133 16.33 1.44 -5.79
C PRO A 133 15.03 1.05 -6.50
N PHE A 134 15.09 0.29 -7.58
CA PHE A 134 13.93 -0.23 -8.29
C PHE A 134 14.20 -1.64 -8.79
N TRP A 135 13.23 -2.50 -8.60
CA TRP A 135 13.19 -3.82 -9.21
C TRP A 135 11.75 -4.32 -9.33
N ILE A 136 11.46 -5.07 -10.38
CA ILE A 136 10.20 -5.77 -10.61
C ILE A 136 10.45 -7.11 -11.28
N GLY A 137 9.72 -8.14 -10.84
CA GLY A 137 9.76 -9.49 -11.40
C GLY A 137 8.71 -10.41 -10.82
N GLN A 138 8.83 -11.69 -11.13
CA GLN A 138 8.01 -12.75 -10.53
C GLN A 138 8.73 -13.35 -9.32
N ASP A 139 7.96 -13.68 -8.29
CA ASP A 139 8.48 -14.33 -7.09
C ASP A 139 8.91 -15.77 -7.39
N ASN A 140 10.18 -16.06 -7.20
CA ASN A 140 10.78 -17.40 -7.29
C ASN A 140 11.31 -17.92 -5.94
N GLN A 141 11.04 -17.18 -4.85
CA GLN A 141 11.48 -17.48 -3.49
C GLN A 141 10.35 -17.87 -2.55
N GLN A 142 9.14 -18.12 -3.09
CA GLN A 142 7.94 -18.50 -2.32
C GLN A 142 7.56 -17.45 -1.23
N LEU A 143 7.75 -16.19 -1.53
CA LEU A 143 7.45 -15.10 -0.59
C LEU A 143 5.96 -14.99 -0.27
N GLN A 144 5.08 -15.54 -1.12
CA GLN A 144 3.66 -15.66 -0.80
C GLN A 144 3.42 -16.28 0.58
N LEU A 145 4.09 -17.39 0.86
CA LEU A 145 3.95 -18.10 2.15
C LEU A 145 4.45 -17.24 3.32
N VAL A 146 5.49 -16.45 3.09
CA VAL A 146 6.03 -15.51 4.09
C VAL A 146 5.02 -14.41 4.39
N PHE A 147 4.41 -13.82 3.36
CA PHE A 147 3.38 -12.79 3.52
C PHE A 147 2.11 -13.31 4.20
N GLU A 148 1.65 -14.52 3.84
CA GLU A 148 0.51 -15.15 4.49
C GLU A 148 0.76 -15.41 5.98
N LYS A 149 1.97 -15.90 6.31
CA LYS A 149 2.39 -16.11 7.69
C LYS A 149 2.56 -14.82 8.46
N LEU A 150 3.10 -13.78 7.81
CA LEU A 150 3.20 -12.43 8.37
C LEU A 150 1.82 -11.88 8.72
N ALA A 151 0.85 -12.02 7.82
CA ALA A 151 -0.53 -11.61 8.04
C ALA A 151 -1.19 -12.37 9.20
N TRP A 152 -0.92 -13.67 9.31
CA TRP A 152 -1.42 -14.46 10.44
C TRP A 152 -0.84 -13.98 11.77
N GLU A 153 0.47 -13.75 11.88
CA GLU A 153 1.13 -13.26 13.10
C GLU A 153 0.59 -11.89 13.54
N ILE A 154 0.36 -10.99 12.57
CA ILE A 154 -0.18 -9.66 12.82
C ILE A 154 -1.60 -9.72 13.40
N ASN A 155 -2.43 -10.63 12.89
CA ASN A 155 -3.82 -10.79 13.33
C ASN A 155 -3.94 -11.58 14.63
N ALA A 156 -3.18 -12.67 14.78
CA ALA A 156 -3.25 -13.56 15.94
C ALA A 156 -2.63 -12.94 17.20
N ARG A 157 -1.57 -12.14 17.07
CA ARG A 157 -0.82 -11.48 18.15
C ARG A 157 -0.47 -12.44 19.30
N ALA A 158 -0.11 -13.67 18.96
CA ALA A 158 0.28 -14.67 19.94
C ALA A 158 1.57 -14.26 20.69
N ILE A 159 1.91 -14.97 21.77
CA ILE A 159 3.15 -14.74 22.52
C ILE A 159 4.35 -14.73 21.55
N GLY A 160 5.18 -13.68 21.59
CA GLY A 160 6.36 -13.55 20.72
C GLY A 160 6.07 -13.04 19.30
N TYR A 161 4.83 -12.69 18.95
CA TYR A 161 4.43 -12.25 17.59
C TYR A 161 5.34 -11.15 17.02
N ARG A 162 5.76 -10.17 17.83
CA ARG A 162 6.67 -9.09 17.36
C ARG A 162 8.01 -9.64 16.87
N ARG A 163 8.55 -10.66 17.55
CA ARG A 163 9.78 -11.32 17.12
C ARG A 163 9.56 -12.16 15.87
N CYS A 164 8.44 -12.86 15.79
CA CYS A 164 8.05 -13.61 14.59
C CYS A 164 7.90 -12.67 13.38
N ILE A 165 7.22 -11.54 13.54
CA ILE A 165 7.11 -10.51 12.50
C ILE A 165 8.50 -10.04 12.04
N THR A 166 9.43 -9.73 12.96
CA THR A 166 10.78 -9.29 12.61
C THR A 166 11.51 -10.35 11.76
N ILE A 167 11.44 -11.62 12.16
CA ILE A 167 12.07 -12.73 11.42
C ILE A 167 11.47 -12.87 10.02
N LEU A 168 10.15 -12.79 9.89
CA LEU A 168 9.47 -12.88 8.60
C LEU A 168 9.80 -11.69 7.68
N LEU A 169 9.97 -10.50 8.24
CA LEU A 169 10.41 -9.31 7.51
C LEU A 169 11.88 -9.43 7.05
N GLU A 170 12.76 -9.97 7.91
CA GLU A 170 14.14 -10.30 7.52
C GLU A 170 14.12 -11.29 6.34
N GLN A 171 13.34 -12.37 6.45
CA GLN A 171 13.18 -13.36 5.37
C GLN A 171 12.62 -12.74 4.08
N THR A 172 11.69 -11.78 4.20
CA THR A 172 11.15 -11.04 3.04
C THR A 172 12.25 -10.26 2.33
N VAL A 173 13.11 -9.54 3.06
CA VAL A 173 14.22 -8.78 2.46
C VAL A 173 15.23 -9.72 1.80
N PHE A 174 15.59 -10.84 2.44
CA PHE A 174 16.46 -11.85 1.84
C PHE A 174 15.87 -12.41 0.54
N GLY A 175 14.59 -12.80 0.58
CA GLY A 175 13.89 -13.32 -0.59
C GLY A 175 13.81 -12.29 -1.73
N LEU A 176 13.54 -11.03 -1.40
CA LEU A 176 13.55 -9.94 -2.38
C LEU A 176 14.92 -9.82 -3.07
N VAL A 177 16.01 -9.75 -2.29
CA VAL A 177 17.37 -9.61 -2.85
C VAL A 177 17.75 -10.83 -3.71
N ARG A 178 17.37 -12.04 -3.29
CA ARG A 178 17.57 -13.26 -4.10
C ARG A 178 16.79 -13.22 -5.41
N ASN A 179 15.59 -12.66 -5.42
CA ASN A 179 14.83 -12.45 -6.65
C ASN A 179 15.56 -11.49 -7.61
N TYR A 180 16.21 -10.40 -7.15
CA TYR A 180 16.92 -9.50 -8.06
C TYR A 180 18.22 -10.16 -8.61
N THR A 181 18.93 -10.94 -7.82
CA THR A 181 20.20 -11.53 -8.25
C THR A 181 20.02 -12.59 -9.33
N ASN A 182 18.84 -13.21 -9.36
CA ASN A 182 18.51 -14.22 -10.34
C ASN A 182 17.90 -13.65 -11.63
N ASN A 183 17.32 -12.43 -11.58
CA ASN A 183 16.68 -11.77 -12.72
C ASN A 183 17.11 -10.29 -12.79
N ARG A 184 18.01 -9.92 -13.68
CA ARG A 184 18.34 -8.51 -13.90
C ARG A 184 17.43 -7.89 -14.97
N PRO A 185 16.60 -6.89 -14.64
CA PRO A 185 16.86 -5.55 -15.11
C PRO A 185 16.75 -4.50 -14.01
N THR A 186 17.73 -3.65 -13.91
CA THR A 186 17.77 -2.50 -13.01
C THR A 186 17.55 -1.20 -13.77
N LEU A 187 16.62 -0.37 -13.27
CA LEU A 187 16.64 1.05 -13.60
C LEU A 187 17.56 1.76 -12.59
N GLN A 188 18.54 2.49 -13.09
CA GLN A 188 19.37 3.35 -12.25
C GLN A 188 18.69 4.71 -12.15
N THR A 189 18.28 5.10 -10.96
CA THR A 189 17.75 6.45 -10.68
C THR A 189 18.62 7.15 -9.66
N GLU A 190 18.95 8.42 -9.92
CA GLU A 190 19.65 9.24 -8.93
C GLU A 190 18.72 9.67 -7.79
N PRO A 191 19.16 9.64 -6.52
CA PRO A 191 18.34 10.01 -5.39
C PRO A 191 18.03 11.51 -5.38
N LEU A 192 16.74 11.87 -5.39
CA LEU A 192 16.27 13.26 -5.31
C LEU A 192 15.99 13.63 -3.84
N LYS A 193 16.54 14.75 -3.41
CA LYS A 193 16.27 15.34 -2.09
C LYS A 193 14.87 15.92 -2.04
N THR A 194 13.90 15.26 -1.41
CA THR A 194 12.60 15.87 -1.09
C THR A 194 11.99 15.38 0.21
N LEU A 195 11.14 16.21 0.74
CA LEU A 195 10.48 16.26 2.03
C LEU A 195 9.74 14.97 2.46
N ASP A 196 10.08 14.53 3.67
CA ASP A 196 9.19 14.04 4.71
C ASP A 196 8.14 12.98 4.28
N ASP A 197 8.62 11.78 3.93
CA ASP A 197 7.77 10.64 3.55
C ASP A 197 6.82 10.21 4.69
N LYS A 198 7.18 10.44 5.96
CA LYS A 198 6.26 10.17 7.09
C LYS A 198 4.96 10.94 6.95
N ARG A 199 5.03 12.19 6.48
CA ARG A 199 3.84 13.01 6.22
C ARG A 199 3.06 12.51 5.01
N MET A 200 3.75 12.05 3.97
CA MET A 200 3.09 11.47 2.80
C MET A 200 2.34 10.19 3.16
N VAL A 201 2.98 9.26 3.86
CA VAL A 201 2.35 8.04 4.37
C VAL A 201 1.14 8.36 5.24
N LEU A 202 1.23 9.37 6.13
CA LEU A 202 0.08 9.82 6.91
C LEU A 202 -1.07 10.34 6.06
N ILE A 203 -0.79 11.10 5.00
CA ILE A 203 -1.81 11.58 4.07
C ILE A 203 -2.47 10.39 3.37
N GLU A 204 -1.68 9.48 2.81
CA GLU A 204 -2.18 8.30 2.08
C GLU A 204 -2.99 7.37 2.97
N ASN A 205 -2.51 7.09 4.19
CA ASN A 205 -3.25 6.32 5.17
C ASN A 205 -4.62 6.92 5.48
N ASN A 206 -4.68 8.23 5.65
CA ASN A 206 -5.95 8.89 5.91
C ASN A 206 -6.88 8.88 4.68
N LEU A 207 -6.34 9.00 3.47
CA LEU A 207 -7.11 8.94 2.23
C LEU A 207 -7.65 7.53 1.95
N LEU A 208 -6.89 6.48 2.28
CA LEU A 208 -7.28 5.09 2.03
C LEU A 208 -8.20 4.53 3.12
N TYR A 209 -7.91 4.81 4.39
CA TYR A 209 -8.56 4.10 5.50
C TYR A 209 -9.46 4.98 6.37
N ASN A 210 -9.22 6.28 6.41
CA ASN A 210 -9.95 7.22 7.26
C ASN A 210 -10.80 8.22 6.48
N TYR A 211 -10.97 8.03 5.16
CA TYR A 211 -11.67 8.97 4.26
C TYR A 211 -13.09 9.33 4.73
N LYS A 212 -13.72 8.50 5.57
CA LYS A 212 -15.06 8.75 6.11
C LYS A 212 -15.08 9.91 7.11
N HIS A 213 -14.06 10.02 7.94
CA HIS A 213 -14.06 10.89 9.12
C HIS A 213 -12.94 11.94 9.13
N ILE A 214 -11.92 11.78 8.29
CA ILE A 214 -10.80 12.72 8.27
C ILE A 214 -11.22 14.11 7.79
N THR A 215 -10.76 15.11 8.48
CA THR A 215 -10.93 16.51 8.10
C THR A 215 -9.57 17.14 7.85
N ILE A 216 -9.53 18.26 7.13
CA ILE A 216 -8.28 19.01 6.91
C ILE A 216 -7.65 19.45 8.25
N LYS A 217 -8.46 19.75 9.26
CA LYS A 217 -8.01 20.15 10.58
C LYS A 217 -7.33 18.99 11.34
N THR A 218 -7.94 17.80 11.31
CA THR A 218 -7.39 16.60 11.97
C THR A 218 -6.13 16.14 11.24
N LEU A 219 -6.12 16.14 9.91
CA LEU A 219 -4.94 15.82 9.12
C LEU A 219 -3.79 16.80 9.39
N ALA A 220 -4.07 18.11 9.45
CA ALA A 220 -3.07 19.11 9.77
C ALA A 220 -2.44 18.88 11.16
N GLY A 221 -3.25 18.52 12.16
CA GLY A 221 -2.76 18.14 13.49
C GLY A 221 -1.84 16.93 13.47
N GLN A 222 -2.22 15.87 12.75
CA GLN A 222 -1.38 14.67 12.60
C GLN A 222 -0.05 14.95 11.90
N LEU A 223 -0.06 15.85 10.91
CA LEU A 223 1.13 16.22 10.14
C LEU A 223 2.04 17.22 10.87
N GLY A 224 1.57 17.84 11.97
CA GLY A 224 2.26 18.95 12.62
C GLY A 224 2.38 20.18 11.70
N LEU A 225 1.38 20.42 10.84
CA LEU A 225 1.35 21.51 9.88
C LEU A 225 0.14 22.42 10.11
N SER A 226 0.22 23.66 9.61
CA SER A 226 -0.97 24.50 9.50
C SER A 226 -1.92 23.97 8.41
N ILE A 227 -3.22 24.29 8.52
CA ILE A 227 -4.23 23.90 7.51
C ILE A 227 -3.77 24.31 6.09
N ARG A 228 -3.26 25.54 5.93
CA ARG A 228 -2.78 26.02 4.63
C ARG A 228 -1.59 25.25 4.08
N GLN A 229 -0.66 24.85 4.94
CA GLN A 229 0.48 24.01 4.54
C GLN A 229 0.01 22.60 4.15
N THR A 230 -0.94 22.04 4.89
CA THR A 230 -1.54 20.74 4.60
C THR A 230 -2.28 20.75 3.26
N GLU A 231 -3.12 21.75 3.00
CA GLU A 231 -3.79 21.89 1.70
C GLU A 231 -2.80 21.99 0.54
N ARG A 232 -1.72 22.77 0.73
CA ARG A 232 -0.66 22.88 -0.28
C ARG A 232 0.06 21.56 -0.50
N ALA A 233 0.36 20.81 0.57
CA ALA A 233 1.01 19.51 0.48
C ALA A 233 0.13 18.50 -0.26
N VAL A 234 -1.15 18.39 0.10
CA VAL A 234 -2.12 17.50 -0.56
C VAL A 234 -2.27 17.89 -2.03
N ARG A 235 -2.44 19.18 -2.34
CA ARG A 235 -2.59 19.62 -3.73
C ARG A 235 -1.33 19.38 -4.57
N LYS A 236 -0.13 19.55 -3.97
CA LYS A 236 1.13 19.24 -4.63
C LYS A 236 1.27 17.75 -4.94
N GLN A 237 0.80 16.90 -4.03
CA GLN A 237 0.90 15.44 -4.16
C GLN A 237 -0.12 14.86 -5.14
N TYR A 238 -1.38 15.31 -5.05
CA TYR A 238 -2.51 14.67 -5.77
C TYR A 238 -3.11 15.56 -6.87
N GLY A 239 -2.57 16.75 -7.11
CA GLY A 239 -3.11 17.69 -8.10
C GLY A 239 -4.47 18.30 -7.74
N MET A 240 -5.10 17.86 -6.64
CA MET A 240 -6.45 18.27 -6.22
C MET A 240 -6.53 18.56 -4.72
N SER A 241 -7.66 19.10 -4.26
CA SER A 241 -7.87 19.36 -2.84
C SER A 241 -8.12 18.07 -2.05
N LEU A 242 -7.86 18.10 -0.73
CA LEU A 242 -8.22 16.99 0.17
C LEU A 242 -9.71 16.64 0.05
N ARG A 243 -10.57 17.65 -0.04
CA ARG A 243 -12.03 17.46 -0.16
C ARG A 243 -12.39 16.67 -1.42
N ASP A 244 -11.79 17.04 -2.55
CA ASP A 244 -12.06 16.37 -3.83
C ASP A 244 -11.55 14.94 -3.81
N LYS A 245 -10.37 14.72 -3.22
CA LYS A 245 -9.77 13.39 -3.08
C LYS A 245 -10.58 12.48 -2.15
N LEU A 246 -11.09 13.01 -1.04
CA LEU A 246 -12.00 12.28 -0.16
C LEU A 246 -13.34 11.95 -0.82
N GLN A 247 -13.86 12.88 -1.63
CA GLN A 247 -15.08 12.65 -2.39
C GLN A 247 -14.88 11.54 -3.43
N GLU A 248 -13.77 11.57 -4.14
CA GLU A 248 -13.36 10.50 -5.05
C GLU A 248 -13.33 9.16 -4.33
N ALA A 249 -12.60 9.01 -3.23
CA ALA A 249 -12.49 7.78 -2.47
C ALA A 249 -13.87 7.23 -2.00
N ARG A 250 -14.76 8.11 -1.54
CA ARG A 250 -16.12 7.74 -1.13
C ARG A 250 -16.96 7.20 -2.29
N LEU A 251 -16.88 7.86 -3.45
CA LEU A 251 -17.67 7.47 -4.62
C LEU A 251 -17.18 6.16 -5.25
N GLN A 252 -15.87 5.94 -5.20
CA GLN A 252 -15.26 4.70 -5.67
C GLN A 252 -15.66 3.53 -4.78
N GLU A 253 -15.56 3.68 -3.45
CA GLU A 253 -16.03 2.64 -2.52
C GLU A 253 -17.53 2.40 -2.65
N ALA A 254 -18.33 3.44 -2.91
CA ALA A 254 -19.74 3.28 -3.19
C ALA A 254 -20.00 2.45 -4.44
N ALA A 255 -19.24 2.66 -5.52
CA ALA A 255 -19.35 1.87 -6.73
C ALA A 255 -19.06 0.39 -6.48
N ARG A 256 -18.02 0.10 -5.67
CA ARG A 256 -17.69 -1.26 -5.23
C ARG A 256 -18.82 -1.90 -4.42
N LEU A 257 -19.40 -1.17 -3.47
CA LEU A 257 -20.51 -1.67 -2.64
C LEU A 257 -21.79 -1.90 -3.45
N LEU A 258 -22.02 -1.07 -4.48
CA LEU A 258 -23.15 -1.25 -5.40
C LEU A 258 -23.04 -2.54 -6.23
N ASP A 259 -21.81 -2.95 -6.54
CA ASP A 259 -21.52 -4.19 -7.28
C ASP A 259 -21.54 -5.41 -6.34
N ALA A 260 -20.81 -5.33 -5.22
CA ALA A 260 -20.52 -6.47 -4.36
C ALA A 260 -21.60 -6.77 -3.32
N THR A 261 -22.63 -5.92 -3.15
CA THR A 261 -23.60 -6.06 -2.05
C THR A 261 -25.04 -5.75 -2.47
N LEU A 262 -25.98 -6.28 -1.70
CA LEU A 262 -27.43 -5.96 -1.79
C LEU A 262 -27.84 -4.80 -0.87
N LEU A 263 -26.92 -4.06 -0.28
CA LEU A 263 -27.22 -2.94 0.59
C LEU A 263 -28.08 -1.89 -0.12
N THR A 264 -28.99 -1.26 0.61
CA THR A 264 -29.80 -0.16 0.07
C THR A 264 -28.91 1.03 -0.30
N ILE A 265 -29.38 1.89 -1.20
CA ILE A 265 -28.64 3.10 -1.60
C ILE A 265 -28.38 4.01 -0.38
N GLY A 266 -29.37 4.09 0.54
CA GLY A 266 -29.22 4.83 1.79
C GLY A 266 -28.14 4.24 2.69
N ALA A 267 -28.12 2.93 2.88
CA ALA A 267 -27.10 2.25 3.68
C ALA A 267 -25.70 2.42 3.09
N ILE A 268 -25.55 2.37 1.75
CA ILE A 268 -24.28 2.64 1.07
C ILE A 268 -23.87 4.09 1.31
N ALA A 269 -24.78 5.05 1.15
CA ALA A 269 -24.48 6.47 1.37
C ALA A 269 -23.92 6.71 2.78
N GLU A 270 -24.56 6.15 3.81
CA GLU A 270 -24.10 6.21 5.20
C GLU A 270 -22.73 5.53 5.36
N GLN A 271 -22.59 4.31 4.81
CA GLN A 271 -21.37 3.52 4.93
C GLN A 271 -20.16 4.21 4.29
N VAL A 272 -20.33 4.98 3.22
CA VAL A 272 -19.23 5.74 2.60
C VAL A 272 -19.09 7.16 3.15
N GLY A 273 -19.86 7.53 4.17
CA GLY A 273 -19.70 8.77 4.91
C GLY A 273 -20.45 9.97 4.34
N TYR A 274 -21.59 9.76 3.68
CA TYR A 274 -22.56 10.81 3.36
C TYR A 274 -23.64 10.92 4.44
N HIS A 275 -24.00 12.15 4.76
CA HIS A 275 -25.05 12.42 5.75
C HIS A 275 -26.47 12.21 5.21
N THR A 276 -26.64 12.37 3.88
CA THR A 276 -27.94 12.19 3.24
C THR A 276 -27.82 11.41 1.93
N PRO A 277 -28.80 10.52 1.63
CA PRO A 277 -28.82 9.78 0.37
C PRO A 277 -28.94 10.68 -0.87
N GLU A 278 -29.58 11.84 -0.75
CA GLU A 278 -29.77 12.81 -1.82
C GLU A 278 -28.41 13.43 -2.22
N SER A 279 -27.61 13.86 -1.22
CA SER A 279 -26.28 14.40 -1.43
C SER A 279 -25.36 13.33 -2.10
N PHE A 280 -25.43 12.09 -1.62
CA PHE A 280 -24.72 10.97 -2.22
C PHE A 280 -25.14 10.77 -3.68
N THR A 281 -26.43 10.65 -3.95
CA THR A 281 -26.99 10.41 -5.29
C THR A 281 -26.55 11.51 -6.27
N SER A 282 -26.60 12.76 -5.84
CA SER A 282 -26.17 13.92 -6.66
C SER A 282 -24.68 13.84 -7.01
N HIS A 283 -23.82 13.60 -6.04
CA HIS A 283 -22.38 13.48 -6.26
C HIS A 283 -22.02 12.25 -7.10
N PHE A 284 -22.66 11.11 -6.83
CA PHE A 284 -22.44 9.88 -7.59
C PHE A 284 -22.83 10.05 -9.07
N LYS A 285 -24.01 10.66 -9.33
CA LYS A 285 -24.46 10.95 -10.70
C LYS A 285 -23.51 11.91 -11.42
N LYS A 286 -23.00 12.93 -10.71
CA LYS A 286 -22.03 13.87 -11.30
C LYS A 286 -20.73 13.18 -11.69
N TRP A 287 -20.29 12.19 -10.90
CA TRP A 287 -19.02 11.49 -11.12
C TRP A 287 -19.12 10.35 -12.12
N HIS A 288 -20.16 9.50 -12.02
CA HIS A 288 -20.34 8.31 -12.85
C HIS A 288 -21.29 8.52 -14.04
N GLY A 289 -21.88 9.70 -14.18
CA GLY A 289 -22.84 10.02 -15.25
C GLY A 289 -24.25 9.43 -15.06
N VAL A 290 -24.43 8.51 -14.11
CA VAL A 290 -25.70 7.83 -13.82
C VAL A 290 -25.98 7.77 -12.31
N THR A 291 -27.23 7.60 -11.92
CA THR A 291 -27.59 7.44 -10.49
C THR A 291 -27.08 6.10 -9.94
N PRO A 292 -26.86 5.98 -8.60
CA PRO A 292 -26.46 4.73 -7.97
C PRO A 292 -27.37 3.55 -8.32
N SER A 293 -28.69 3.77 -8.36
CA SER A 293 -29.66 2.72 -8.72
C SER A 293 -29.51 2.28 -10.18
N ALA A 294 -29.34 3.24 -11.10
CA ALA A 294 -29.10 2.94 -12.51
C ALA A 294 -27.75 2.25 -12.73
N TYR A 295 -26.73 2.63 -11.96
CA TYR A 295 -25.40 2.01 -11.97
C TYR A 295 -25.51 0.53 -11.59
N ARG A 296 -26.16 0.21 -10.46
CA ARG A 296 -26.42 -1.18 -10.02
C ARG A 296 -27.23 -1.98 -11.03
N ALA A 297 -28.28 -1.39 -11.62
CA ALA A 297 -29.09 -2.05 -12.63
C ALA A 297 -28.31 -2.37 -13.92
N ARG A 298 -27.30 -1.57 -14.27
CA ARG A 298 -26.40 -1.86 -15.39
C ARG A 298 -25.49 -3.03 -15.09
N LEU A 299 -24.89 -3.08 -13.90
CA LEU A 299 -24.04 -4.20 -13.47
C LEU A 299 -24.79 -5.53 -13.44
N ALA A 300 -26.02 -5.54 -12.94
CA ALA A 300 -26.88 -6.73 -12.93
C ALA A 300 -27.21 -7.25 -14.33
N ARG A 301 -27.17 -6.40 -15.35
CA ARG A 301 -27.38 -6.80 -16.76
C ARG A 301 -26.12 -7.32 -17.42
N THR A 302 -24.94 -6.87 -16.98
CA THR A 302 -23.65 -7.30 -17.52
C THR A 302 -23.11 -8.56 -16.87
N ASN A 303 -23.55 -8.87 -15.65
CA ASN A 303 -23.25 -10.10 -14.92
C ASN A 303 -24.57 -10.77 -14.48
N PRO A 304 -25.29 -11.50 -15.34
CA PRO A 304 -26.41 -12.29 -14.88
C PRO A 304 -25.86 -13.39 -13.95
N VAL A 305 -26.08 -13.22 -12.65
CA VAL A 305 -25.90 -14.32 -11.69
C VAL A 305 -26.78 -15.45 -12.16
N SER A 306 -26.19 -16.53 -12.65
CA SER A 306 -26.88 -17.78 -12.96
C SER A 306 -27.61 -18.20 -11.69
N PRO A 307 -28.92 -18.48 -11.69
CA PRO A 307 -29.60 -18.98 -10.53
C PRO A 307 -29.01 -20.35 -10.23
N ALA A 308 -28.22 -20.42 -9.14
CA ALA A 308 -27.81 -21.70 -8.58
C ALA A 308 -29.05 -22.47 -8.17
N GLU A 309 -29.20 -23.62 -8.78
CA GLU A 309 -30.14 -24.68 -8.55
C GLU A 309 -30.59 -24.81 -7.09
N GLU A 310 -31.77 -24.27 -6.77
CA GLU A 310 -32.66 -24.83 -5.76
C GLU A 310 -33.40 -25.98 -6.46
N ASN A 311 -32.89 -27.20 -6.28
CA ASN A 311 -33.69 -28.43 -6.21
C ASN A 311 -32.78 -29.68 -6.24
N ARG A 312 -32.49 -30.22 -5.09
CA ARG A 312 -32.77 -31.65 -4.75
C ARG A 312 -32.17 -32.01 -3.42
#